data_1d555cb909404057b6a9b6492052ec80
#
_entry.id   1d555cb909404057b6a9b6492052ec80
#
_cell.length_a   1.000
_cell.length_b   1.000
_cell.length_c   1.000
_cell.angle_alpha   90.00
_cell.angle_beta   90.00
_cell.angle_gamma   90.00
#
_symmetry.space_group_name_H-M   'P 1'
#
loop_
_entity.id
_entity.type
_entity.pdbx_description
1 polymer ?
#
loop_
_entity_poly.entity_id
_entity_poly.type
_entity_poly.pdbx_seq_one_letter_code
_entity_poly.pdbx_strand_id
1 'polypeptide(L)'
;MESRKNLGIRSGDTVVVWQKIQEKGKTRLQAFEGLVLARKHGNEAGATFTVRKVAGGVGVEKIFPLYSPIIDKIEITKRSKVRRAKLYHIREKAAKEIKRQMRHSTMVNIRTVSDIEETNKKEQAIKKNLEAEQKQKEAEVKNTKTEDIG
;
A
#
# COMPACT_ATOMS: atom_id res chain seq x y z
N MET A 1 -4.00 1.06 -9.49
CA MET A 1 -4.36 2.46 -9.12
C MET A 1 -5.77 2.59 -8.55
N GLU A 2 -6.76 1.85 -9.03
CA GLU A 2 -8.14 1.91 -8.52
C GLU A 2 -8.29 1.47 -7.06
N SER A 3 -7.53 0.50 -6.60
CA SER A 3 -7.54 0.03 -5.21
C SER A 3 -7.22 1.15 -4.21
N ARG A 4 -6.33 2.08 -4.57
CA ARG A 4 -5.96 3.23 -3.72
C ARG A 4 -7.03 4.32 -3.72
N LYS A 5 -7.75 4.49 -4.83
CA LYS A 5 -8.88 5.42 -4.94
C LYS A 5 -10.02 5.00 -4.01
N ASN A 6 -10.31 3.70 -3.96
CA ASN A 6 -11.41 3.12 -3.20
C ASN A 6 -11.10 2.96 -1.70
N LEU A 7 -9.83 3.12 -1.28
CA LEU A 7 -9.43 2.99 0.11
C LEU A 7 -10.12 4.00 1.06
N GLY A 8 -10.54 5.14 0.52
CA GLY A 8 -11.33 6.13 1.27
C GLY A 8 -10.62 6.70 2.51
N ILE A 9 -9.31 6.98 2.41
CA ILE A 9 -8.52 7.60 3.48
C ILE A 9 -9.15 8.91 3.92
N ARG A 10 -9.28 9.12 5.23
CA ARG A 10 -9.84 10.33 5.86
C ARG A 10 -8.91 10.86 6.93
N SER A 11 -9.04 12.16 7.23
CA SER A 11 -8.40 12.74 8.42
C SER A 11 -8.91 12.02 9.67
N GLY A 12 -8.01 11.67 10.59
CA GLY A 12 -8.33 10.87 11.78
C GLY A 12 -8.15 9.37 11.62
N ASP A 13 -7.85 8.88 10.41
CA ASP A 13 -7.45 7.49 10.21
C ASP A 13 -6.01 7.29 10.70
N THR A 14 -5.74 6.16 11.35
CA THR A 14 -4.37 5.68 11.59
C THR A 14 -4.01 4.75 10.46
N VAL A 15 -2.93 5.08 9.76
CA VAL A 15 -2.50 4.35 8.57
C VAL A 15 -1.07 3.86 8.70
N VAL A 16 -0.77 2.74 8.05
CA VAL A 16 0.59 2.26 7.81
C VAL A 16 0.85 2.37 6.32
N VAL A 17 1.84 3.18 5.96
CA VAL A 17 2.26 3.39 4.56
C VAL A 17 3.58 2.66 4.34
N TRP A 18 3.59 1.70 3.44
CA TRP A 18 4.78 0.95 3.04
C TRP A 18 5.44 1.62 1.85
N GLN A 19 6.66 2.09 2.05
CA GLN A 19 7.47 2.77 1.03
C GLN A 19 8.56 1.86 0.50
N LYS A 20 8.75 1.88 -0.82
CA LYS A 20 9.87 1.25 -1.50
C LYS A 20 11.08 2.18 -1.44
N ILE A 21 12.15 1.76 -0.79
CA ILE A 21 13.40 2.50 -0.70
C ILE A 21 14.46 1.72 -1.48
N GLN A 22 15.13 2.39 -2.39
CA GLN A 22 16.25 1.82 -3.14
C GLN A 22 17.56 2.23 -2.48
N GLU A 23 18.30 1.25 -1.97
CA GLU A 23 19.62 1.45 -1.35
C GLU A 23 20.62 0.49 -2.00
N LYS A 24 21.70 1.03 -2.55
CA LYS A 24 22.81 0.23 -3.14
C LYS A 24 22.33 -0.87 -4.11
N GLY A 25 21.36 -0.55 -4.98
CA GLY A 25 20.80 -1.50 -5.95
C GLY A 25 19.80 -2.52 -5.41
N LYS A 26 19.49 -2.48 -4.11
CA LYS A 26 18.47 -3.33 -3.48
C LYS A 26 17.25 -2.50 -3.10
N THR A 27 16.05 -3.05 -3.32
CA THR A 27 14.79 -2.44 -2.89
C THR A 27 14.36 -3.04 -1.56
N ARG A 28 14.18 -2.19 -0.55
CA ARG A 28 13.57 -2.60 0.73
C ARG A 28 12.27 -1.86 0.99
N LEU A 29 11.37 -2.48 1.74
CA LEU A 29 10.14 -1.87 2.20
C LEU A 29 10.35 -1.23 3.58
N GLN A 30 9.89 0.00 3.74
CA GLN A 30 9.86 0.69 5.02
C GLN A 30 8.44 1.11 5.36
N ALA A 31 7.99 0.73 6.55
CA ALA A 31 6.70 1.13 7.08
C ALA A 31 6.78 2.50 7.76
N PHE A 32 5.79 3.35 7.49
CA PHE A 32 5.58 4.61 8.21
C PHE A 32 4.15 4.59 8.76
N GLU A 33 4.04 4.37 10.06
CA GLU A 33 2.76 4.36 10.77
C GLU A 33 2.49 5.71 11.39
N GLY A 34 1.26 6.23 11.26
CA GLY A 34 0.87 7.48 11.88
C GLY A 34 -0.58 7.86 11.65
N LEU A 35 -0.95 9.02 12.18
CA LEU A 35 -2.27 9.61 12.07
C LEU A 35 -2.36 10.50 10.83
N VAL A 36 -3.41 10.32 10.05
CA VAL A 36 -3.70 11.20 8.91
C VAL A 36 -4.24 12.53 9.42
N LEU A 37 -3.48 13.61 9.18
CA LEU A 37 -3.87 14.97 9.56
C LEU A 37 -4.77 15.62 8.54
N ALA A 38 -4.50 15.40 7.27
CA ALA A 38 -5.23 16.05 6.18
C ALA A 38 -5.16 15.21 4.91
N ARG A 39 -6.20 15.31 4.10
CA ARG A 39 -6.21 14.86 2.71
C ARG A 39 -6.51 16.04 1.80
N LYS A 40 -5.81 16.17 0.69
CA LYS A 40 -5.97 17.23 -0.31
C LYS A 40 -6.29 16.62 -1.68
N HIS A 41 -6.98 17.36 -2.51
CA HIS A 41 -7.35 17.01 -3.89
C HIS A 41 -8.15 15.70 -4.06
N GLY A 42 -8.89 15.29 -3.03
CA GLY A 42 -9.84 14.17 -3.12
C GLY A 42 -9.24 12.91 -3.76
N ASN A 43 -9.82 12.47 -4.88
CA ASN A 43 -9.40 11.28 -5.65
C ASN A 43 -8.70 11.63 -6.97
N GLU A 44 -8.37 12.89 -7.20
CA GLU A 44 -7.67 13.34 -8.41
C GLU A 44 -6.24 12.82 -8.47
N ALA A 45 -5.61 12.90 -9.65
CA ALA A 45 -4.23 12.43 -9.87
C ALA A 45 -3.21 13.09 -8.93
N GLY A 46 -3.43 14.36 -8.56
CA GLY A 46 -2.62 15.12 -7.59
C GLY A 46 -2.99 14.90 -6.12
N ALA A 47 -3.83 13.92 -5.78
CA ALA A 47 -4.26 13.67 -4.41
C ALA A 47 -3.10 13.37 -3.48
N THR A 48 -3.07 14.04 -2.34
CA THR A 48 -2.05 13.85 -1.30
C THR A 48 -2.69 13.69 0.07
N PHE A 49 -2.00 13.00 0.96
CA PHE A 49 -2.39 12.93 2.37
C PHE A 49 -1.15 13.10 3.26
N THR A 50 -1.36 13.77 4.40
CA THR A 50 -0.30 14.06 5.38
C THR A 50 -0.45 13.11 6.55
N VAL A 51 0.60 12.38 6.87
CA VAL A 51 0.66 11.46 8.01
C VAL A 51 1.65 12.00 9.04
N ARG A 52 1.23 12.05 10.31
CA ARG A 52 2.05 12.45 11.45
C ARG A 52 2.32 11.27 12.37
N LYS A 53 3.58 11.13 12.74
CA LYS A 53 4.06 10.19 13.74
C LYS A 53 4.82 10.95 14.83
N VAL A 54 4.71 10.53 16.06
CA VAL A 54 5.58 11.02 17.16
C VAL A 54 6.62 9.94 17.43
N ALA A 55 7.89 10.28 17.23
CA ALA A 55 9.02 9.39 17.46
C ALA A 55 10.04 10.09 18.35
N GLY A 56 10.42 9.48 19.49
CA GLY A 56 11.36 10.08 20.43
C GLY A 56 10.92 11.46 20.98
N GLY A 57 9.62 11.70 21.14
CA GLY A 57 9.07 12.99 21.57
C GLY A 57 8.94 14.04 20.45
N VAL A 58 9.49 13.78 19.27
CA VAL A 58 9.45 14.69 18.13
C VAL A 58 8.34 14.28 17.16
N GLY A 59 7.54 15.25 16.72
CA GLY A 59 6.50 15.04 15.71
C GLY A 59 7.10 15.08 14.29
N VAL A 60 7.04 13.96 13.59
CA VAL A 60 7.49 13.85 12.20
C VAL A 60 6.27 13.77 11.30
N GLU A 61 6.24 14.59 10.26
CA GLU A 61 5.18 14.60 9.24
C GLU A 61 5.74 14.23 7.88
N LYS A 62 5.02 13.35 7.18
CA LYS A 62 5.31 13.04 5.77
C LYS A 62 4.06 13.28 4.94
N ILE A 63 4.24 13.91 3.78
CA ILE A 63 3.20 14.09 2.77
C ILE A 63 3.38 13.01 1.72
N PHE A 64 2.35 12.23 1.50
CA PHE A 64 2.35 11.12 0.54
C PHE A 64 1.41 11.46 -0.62
N PRO A 65 1.91 11.47 -1.88
CA PRO A 65 1.03 11.43 -3.03
C PRO A 65 0.33 10.07 -3.11
N LEU A 66 -1.01 10.08 -3.20
CA LEU A 66 -1.81 8.85 -3.13
C LEU A 66 -1.44 7.81 -4.20
N TYR A 67 -1.11 8.28 -5.40
CA TYR A 67 -0.81 7.43 -6.56
C TYR A 67 0.68 7.24 -6.82
N SER A 68 1.55 7.64 -5.87
CA SER A 68 2.99 7.51 -6.05
C SER A 68 3.44 6.06 -6.20
N PRO A 69 4.33 5.73 -7.16
CA PRO A 69 4.90 4.39 -7.32
C PRO A 69 5.83 3.99 -6.17
N ILE A 70 6.33 4.96 -5.39
CA ILE A 70 7.15 4.71 -4.20
C ILE A 70 6.34 4.01 -3.11
N ILE A 71 5.03 4.20 -3.06
CA ILE A 71 4.17 3.53 -2.11
C ILE A 71 3.83 2.14 -2.66
N ASP A 72 4.17 1.11 -1.90
CA ASP A 72 3.78 -0.27 -2.21
C ASP A 72 2.33 -0.52 -1.81
N LYS A 73 2.02 -0.41 -0.51
CA LYS A 73 0.68 -0.59 0.02
C LYS A 73 0.35 0.41 1.12
N ILE A 74 -0.93 0.63 1.34
CA ILE A 74 -1.48 1.46 2.41
C ILE A 74 -2.47 0.61 3.20
N GLU A 75 -2.31 0.57 4.51
CA GLU A 75 -3.18 -0.13 5.43
C GLU A 75 -3.83 0.88 6.37
N ILE A 76 -5.15 0.85 6.51
CA ILE A 76 -5.88 1.61 7.52
C ILE A 76 -6.11 0.69 8.70
N THR A 77 -5.46 0.95 9.82
CA THR A 77 -5.56 0.13 11.04
C THR A 77 -6.70 0.58 11.93
N LYS A 78 -6.89 1.90 12.06
CA LYS A 78 -7.93 2.48 12.92
C LYS A 78 -8.59 3.65 12.23
N ARG A 79 -9.87 3.82 12.45
CA ARG A 79 -10.64 4.96 11.99
C ARG A 79 -11.26 5.69 13.17
N SER A 80 -10.91 6.95 13.35
CA SER A 80 -11.46 7.80 14.41
C SER A 80 -12.48 8.78 13.83
N LYS A 81 -13.61 8.95 14.53
CA LYS A 81 -14.60 9.97 14.15
C LYS A 81 -14.05 11.34 14.54
N VAL A 82 -13.80 12.19 13.55
CA VAL A 82 -13.34 13.56 13.74
C VAL A 82 -14.33 14.56 13.17
N ARG A 83 -14.37 15.77 13.74
CA ARG A 83 -15.28 16.84 13.33
C ARG A 83 -14.68 17.78 12.28
N ARG A 84 -13.35 17.76 12.12
CA ARG A 84 -12.61 18.66 11.21
C ARG A 84 -11.98 17.87 10.06
N ALA A 85 -12.03 18.43 8.88
CA ALA A 85 -11.40 17.85 7.69
C ALA A 85 -9.86 17.94 7.76
N LYS A 86 -9.31 18.91 8.49
CA LYS A 86 -7.85 19.08 8.70
C LYS A 86 -7.57 19.16 10.20
N LEU A 87 -6.63 18.35 10.68
CA LEU A 87 -6.32 18.19 12.10
C LEU A 87 -5.01 18.87 12.49
N TYR A 88 -4.70 20.05 11.93
CA TYR A 88 -3.43 20.74 12.19
C TYR A 88 -3.23 21.17 13.64
N HIS A 89 -4.31 21.40 14.38
CA HIS A 89 -4.25 21.68 15.81
C HIS A 89 -3.62 20.55 16.65
N ILE A 90 -3.51 19.34 16.10
CA ILE A 90 -2.83 18.20 16.75
C ILE A 90 -1.31 18.43 16.84
N ARG A 91 -0.73 19.29 16.02
CA ARG A 91 0.71 19.60 16.04
C ARG A 91 1.17 20.16 17.37
N GLU A 92 0.33 20.94 18.02
CA GLU A 92 0.61 21.64 19.27
C GLU A 92 0.24 20.81 20.52
N LYS A 93 -0.46 19.69 20.32
CA LYS A 93 -0.96 18.86 21.41
C LYS A 93 0.01 17.78 21.82
N ALA A 94 0.08 17.53 23.14
CA ALA A 94 0.82 16.40 23.68
C ALA A 94 0.23 15.05 23.21
N ALA A 95 1.07 14.03 23.09
CA ALA A 95 0.68 12.69 22.63
C ALA A 95 -0.49 12.09 23.47
N LYS A 96 -0.51 12.35 24.77
CA LYS A 96 -1.58 11.90 25.67
C LYS A 96 -2.95 12.52 25.32
N GLU A 97 -2.95 13.80 24.95
CA GLU A 97 -4.18 14.51 24.57
C GLU A 97 -4.69 14.05 23.20
N ILE A 98 -3.79 13.79 22.25
CA ILE A 98 -4.12 13.21 20.94
C ILE A 98 -4.78 11.85 21.15
N LYS A 99 -4.19 10.99 21.99
CA LYS A 99 -4.75 9.67 22.32
C LYS A 99 -6.14 9.77 22.94
N ARG A 100 -6.37 10.74 23.82
CA ARG A 100 -7.68 11.01 24.43
C ARG A 100 -8.71 11.45 23.41
N GLN A 101 -8.32 12.32 22.47
CA GLN A 101 -9.19 12.84 21.41
C GLN A 101 -9.58 11.75 20.39
N MET A 102 -8.66 10.80 20.13
CA MET A 102 -8.87 9.66 19.23
C MET A 102 -9.41 8.40 19.95
N ARG A 103 -9.95 8.56 21.18
CA ARG A 103 -10.42 7.44 22.03
C ARG A 103 -11.55 6.64 21.35
N HIS A 104 -12.43 7.28 20.60
CA HIS A 104 -13.53 6.63 19.87
C HIS A 104 -13.06 6.19 18.48
N SER A 105 -12.02 5.37 18.42
CA SER A 105 -11.53 4.78 17.18
C SER A 105 -12.07 3.36 17.02
N THR A 106 -12.58 3.07 15.84
CA THR A 106 -12.94 1.71 15.42
C THR A 106 -11.77 1.05 14.73
N MET A 107 -11.48 -0.19 15.07
CA MET A 107 -10.49 -1.01 14.34
C MET A 107 -11.06 -1.33 12.96
N VAL A 108 -10.30 -0.99 11.93
CA VAL A 108 -10.71 -1.21 10.54
C VAL A 108 -9.48 -1.69 9.79
N ASN A 109 -9.48 -2.96 9.40
CA ASN A 109 -8.35 -3.53 8.66
C ASN A 109 -8.60 -3.44 7.15
N ILE A 110 -8.59 -2.23 6.60
CA ILE A 110 -8.67 -2.01 5.15
C ILE A 110 -7.27 -1.79 4.61
N ARG A 111 -6.87 -2.58 3.62
CA ARG A 111 -5.55 -2.50 2.99
C ARG A 111 -5.67 -2.55 1.47
N THR A 112 -4.75 -1.90 0.80
CA THR A 112 -4.55 -2.08 -0.63
C THR A 112 -3.71 -3.33 -0.88
N VAL A 113 -3.86 -3.92 -2.05
CA VAL A 113 -2.97 -5.02 -2.48
C VAL A 113 -1.57 -4.46 -2.68
N SER A 114 -0.55 -5.24 -2.32
CA SER A 114 0.85 -4.87 -2.53
C SER A 114 1.18 -4.95 -4.01
N ASP A 115 1.75 -3.89 -4.57
CA ASP A 115 2.20 -3.87 -5.97
C ASP A 115 3.27 -4.96 -6.22
N ILE A 116 4.11 -5.26 -5.21
CA ILE A 116 5.14 -6.31 -5.30
C ILE A 116 4.48 -7.70 -5.32
N GLU A 117 3.46 -7.94 -4.51
CA GLU A 117 2.75 -9.22 -4.50
C GLU A 117 1.99 -9.45 -5.81
N GLU A 118 1.41 -8.41 -6.40
CA GLU A 118 0.76 -8.51 -7.71
C GLU A 118 1.75 -8.82 -8.84
N THR A 119 2.91 -8.16 -8.85
CA THR A 119 3.95 -8.43 -9.86
C THR A 119 4.49 -9.84 -9.73
N ASN A 120 4.80 -10.30 -8.52
CA ASN A 120 5.27 -11.66 -8.27
C ASN A 120 4.24 -12.72 -8.69
N LYS A 121 2.95 -12.50 -8.43
CA LYS A 121 1.89 -13.40 -8.89
C LYS A 121 1.78 -13.46 -10.41
N LYS A 122 1.90 -12.31 -11.08
CA LYS A 122 1.89 -12.25 -12.54
C LYS A 122 3.09 -12.97 -13.15
N GLU A 123 4.29 -12.75 -12.60
CA GLU A 123 5.50 -13.45 -13.05
C GLU A 123 5.42 -14.97 -12.85
N GLN A 124 4.90 -15.41 -11.71
CA GLN A 124 4.69 -16.84 -11.45
C GLN A 124 3.63 -17.45 -12.39
N ALA A 125 2.57 -16.71 -12.69
CA ALA A 125 1.55 -17.16 -13.65
C ALA A 125 2.12 -17.28 -15.07
N ILE A 126 2.92 -16.28 -15.49
CA ILE A 126 3.60 -16.31 -16.80
C ILE A 126 4.57 -17.50 -16.89
N LYS A 127 5.39 -17.74 -15.85
CA LYS A 127 6.30 -18.90 -15.81
C LYS A 127 5.56 -20.22 -15.91
N LYS A 128 4.46 -20.40 -15.17
CA LYS A 128 3.64 -21.61 -15.25
C LYS A 128 3.04 -21.83 -16.63
N ASN A 129 2.57 -20.77 -17.28
CA ASN A 129 2.03 -20.87 -18.62
C ASN A 129 3.11 -21.24 -19.66
N LEU A 130 4.29 -20.64 -19.57
CA LEU A 130 5.42 -20.99 -20.44
C LEU A 130 5.90 -22.43 -20.25
N GLU A 131 5.95 -22.91 -19.00
CA GLU A 131 6.31 -24.32 -18.70
C GLU A 131 5.23 -25.28 -19.22
N ALA A 132 3.95 -24.89 -19.15
CA ALA A 132 2.85 -25.70 -19.68
C ALA A 132 2.90 -25.78 -21.22
N GLU A 133 3.16 -24.66 -21.90
CA GLU A 133 3.32 -24.63 -23.36
C GLU A 133 4.55 -25.45 -23.83
N GLN A 134 5.66 -25.37 -23.10
CA GLN A 134 6.86 -26.17 -23.42
C GLN A 134 6.57 -27.67 -23.30
N LYS A 135 5.88 -28.10 -22.23
CA LYS A 135 5.48 -29.51 -22.04
C LYS A 135 4.52 -29.99 -23.11
N GLN A 136 3.59 -29.14 -23.58
CA GLN A 136 2.69 -29.50 -24.67
C GLN A 136 3.43 -29.68 -25.98
N LYS A 137 4.36 -28.77 -26.32
CA LYS A 137 5.20 -28.88 -27.52
C LYS A 137 6.11 -30.10 -27.49
N GLU A 138 6.68 -30.44 -26.34
CA GLU A 138 7.50 -31.65 -26.18
C GLU A 138 6.65 -32.93 -26.31
N ALA A 139 5.39 -32.90 -25.86
CA ALA A 139 4.48 -34.01 -26.01
C ALA A 139 4.04 -34.21 -27.46
N GLU A 140 3.75 -33.10 -28.20
CA GLU A 140 3.44 -33.14 -29.63
C GLU A 140 4.60 -33.67 -30.45
N VAL A 141 5.84 -33.24 -30.19
CA VAL A 141 7.05 -33.72 -30.89
C VAL A 141 7.33 -35.19 -30.61
N LYS A 142 6.95 -35.71 -29.45
CA LYS A 142 7.08 -37.15 -29.16
C LYS A 142 6.02 -37.99 -29.90
N ASN A 143 4.79 -37.47 -30.04
CA ASN A 143 3.73 -38.18 -30.75
C ASN A 143 3.99 -38.24 -32.27
N THR A 144 4.52 -37.17 -32.88
CA THR A 144 4.87 -37.16 -34.30
C THR A 144 6.03 -38.11 -34.64
N LYS A 145 6.96 -38.37 -33.69
CA LYS A 145 8.06 -39.35 -33.90
C LYS A 145 7.64 -40.82 -33.79
N THR A 146 6.49 -41.11 -33.20
CA THR A 146 5.99 -42.47 -33.10
C THR A 146 5.11 -42.90 -34.28
N GLU A 147 4.62 -41.97 -35.09
CA GLU A 147 3.83 -42.25 -36.30
C GLU A 147 4.68 -42.50 -37.55
N ASP A 148 5.97 -42.11 -37.57
CA ASP A 148 6.88 -42.28 -38.70
C ASP A 148 7.69 -43.62 -38.66
N ILE A 149 7.40 -44.53 -37.73
CA ILE A 149 8.10 -45.84 -37.58
C ILE A 149 7.07 -47.04 -37.57
N GLY A 150 5.99 -46.93 -38.35
CA GLY A 150 5.01 -47.98 -38.50
C GLY A 150 4.85 -48.35 -39.98
#